data_9e9800afa5f4d29a3d8dced5fffaf76b
#
_entry.id   9e9800afa5f4d29a3d8dced5fffaf76b
#
_cell.length_a   1.000
_cell.length_b   1.000
_cell.length_c   1.000
_cell.angle_alpha   90.00
_cell.angle_beta   90.00
_cell.angle_gamma   90.00
#
_symmetry.space_group_name_H-M   'P 1'
#
loop_
_entity.id
_entity.type
_entity.pdbx_description
1 polymer ?
#
loop_
_entity_poly.entity_id
_entity_poly.type
_entity_poly.pdbx_seq_one_letter_code
_entity_poly.pdbx_strand_id
1 'polypeptide(L)'
;AGQYDTKTVMTRRQAGKSGGGKAPTRGSSGRSYRGDAGLTRQPKKMRGRKPSSQRWLTRQLNDPFVAEAKSRGFRSRAALKLEQMDDRYKLLKPGMAIVDLGCAPGGWLQIAADRCKLGSSGAKLVGIDLLETDVLDGVEIFVGDMTEPEMLDRVRIAVGGRAHGVMSDLAAATTGHRPTDHLRTTALLEAALDFALEVLIEDGFFIAKCFRGGAERSVLEILQANFATVRHVKP
;
A
#
# COMPACT_ATOMS: atom_id res chain seq x y z
N ALA A 1 -21.18 -2.02 -9.53
CA ALA A 1 -20.03 -1.29 -10.11
C ALA A 1 -18.92 -1.32 -9.07
N GLY A 2 -17.85 -2.09 -9.33
CA GLY A 2 -16.73 -2.24 -8.42
C GLY A 2 -16.00 -0.91 -8.28
N GLN A 3 -15.80 -0.46 -7.04
CA GLN A 3 -14.86 0.60 -6.74
C GLN A 3 -13.46 0.05 -7.07
N TYR A 4 -12.82 0.60 -8.09
CA TYR A 4 -11.46 0.23 -8.45
C TYR A 4 -10.51 0.89 -7.46
N ASP A 5 -9.75 0.06 -6.78
CA ASP A 5 -8.68 0.47 -5.88
C ASP A 5 -7.56 1.10 -6.71
N THR A 6 -7.31 2.38 -6.53
CA THR A 6 -6.25 3.12 -7.23
C THR A 6 -5.16 3.46 -6.21
N LYS A 7 -3.90 3.28 -6.58
CA LYS A 7 -2.75 3.67 -5.76
C LYS A 7 -2.14 4.95 -6.33
N THR A 8 -1.63 5.78 -5.47
CA THR A 8 -0.86 6.95 -5.87
C THR A 8 0.60 6.71 -5.50
N VAL A 9 1.48 6.82 -6.48
CA VAL A 9 2.93 6.70 -6.30
C VAL A 9 3.54 8.08 -6.43
N MET A 10 4.35 8.48 -5.47
CA MET A 10 4.96 9.80 -5.39
C MET A 10 6.43 9.68 -5.04
N THR A 11 7.28 10.52 -5.64
CA THR A 11 8.69 10.65 -5.28
C THR A 11 8.98 12.09 -4.88
N ARG A 12 9.65 12.30 -3.74
CA ARG A 12 9.97 13.61 -3.18
C ARG A 12 10.99 14.35 -4.05
N ARG A 13 11.00 15.68 -4.04
CA ARG A 13 11.95 16.51 -4.79
C ARG A 13 13.30 16.58 -4.10
N GLN A 14 14.40 16.53 -4.89
CA GLN A 14 15.69 17.05 -4.42
C GLN A 14 15.63 18.58 -4.36
N ALA A 15 16.17 19.14 -3.29
CA ALA A 15 16.43 20.57 -3.22
C ALA A 15 17.50 20.90 -4.28
N GLY A 16 17.08 21.46 -5.42
CA GLY A 16 17.99 22.11 -6.39
C GLY A 16 18.44 21.34 -7.62
N LYS A 17 17.59 20.54 -8.28
CA LYS A 17 17.83 20.13 -9.67
C LYS A 17 16.54 20.12 -10.50
N SER A 18 16.39 21.13 -11.37
CA SER A 18 15.43 21.11 -12.46
C SER A 18 15.98 20.23 -13.60
N GLY A 19 15.56 18.98 -13.65
CA GLY A 19 15.92 18.05 -14.72
C GLY A 19 14.66 17.54 -15.42
N GLY A 20 14.40 18.00 -16.64
CA GLY A 20 13.31 17.53 -17.48
C GLY A 20 13.52 16.07 -17.90
N GLY A 21 12.85 15.15 -17.24
CA GLY A 21 12.80 13.74 -17.63
C GLY A 21 11.63 13.47 -18.57
N LYS A 22 11.92 13.10 -19.83
CA LYS A 22 10.93 12.65 -20.81
C LYS A 22 10.17 11.42 -20.29
N ALA A 23 8.85 11.45 -20.41
CA ALA A 23 7.98 10.33 -20.10
C ALA A 23 8.27 9.14 -21.03
N PRO A 24 8.33 7.89 -20.51
CA PRO A 24 8.42 6.71 -21.36
C PRO A 24 7.07 6.44 -22.04
N THR A 25 7.13 6.18 -23.35
CA THR A 25 6.02 5.85 -24.21
C THR A 25 5.33 4.53 -23.82
N ARG A 26 4.02 4.51 -24.00
CA ARG A 26 3.11 3.38 -23.79
C ARG A 26 3.57 2.14 -24.57
N GLY A 27 3.91 1.08 -23.84
CA GLY A 27 3.92 -0.28 -24.35
C GLY A 27 2.73 -1.03 -23.77
N SER A 28 1.68 -1.25 -24.54
CA SER A 28 0.56 -2.08 -24.17
C SER A 28 0.88 -3.54 -24.46
N SER A 29 1.07 -4.35 -23.44
CA SER A 29 0.90 -5.80 -23.54
C SER A 29 -0.07 -6.27 -22.48
N GLY A 30 -1.34 -6.09 -22.76
CA GLY A 30 -2.42 -6.70 -22.00
C GLY A 30 -2.42 -8.20 -22.24
N ARG A 31 -1.89 -8.99 -21.32
CA ARG A 31 -2.25 -10.41 -21.21
C ARG A 31 -3.67 -10.47 -20.68
N SER A 32 -4.63 -10.72 -21.54
CA SER A 32 -5.97 -11.13 -21.14
C SER A 32 -5.89 -12.51 -20.50
N TYR A 33 -6.05 -12.56 -19.19
CA TYR A 33 -6.22 -13.81 -18.45
C TYR A 33 -7.60 -14.35 -18.80
N ARG A 34 -7.68 -15.35 -19.69
CA ARG A 34 -8.88 -16.20 -19.82
C ARG A 34 -8.90 -17.11 -18.61
N GLY A 35 -9.73 -16.76 -17.63
CA GLY A 35 -9.99 -17.61 -16.48
C GLY A 35 -10.56 -18.93 -16.92
N ASP A 36 -9.92 -20.00 -16.50
CA ASP A 36 -10.44 -21.34 -16.55
C ASP A 36 -11.78 -21.39 -15.81
N ALA A 37 -12.85 -21.87 -16.46
CA ALA A 37 -14.19 -21.96 -15.89
C ALA A 37 -14.27 -23.11 -14.87
N GLY A 38 -13.42 -23.02 -13.83
CA GLY A 38 -13.44 -23.93 -12.69
C GLY A 38 -14.61 -23.59 -11.76
N LEU A 39 -15.23 -24.64 -11.25
CA LEU A 39 -16.37 -24.60 -10.30
C LEU A 39 -16.23 -23.48 -9.27
N THR A 40 -17.19 -22.57 -9.25
CA THR A 40 -17.28 -21.46 -8.28
C THR A 40 -17.28 -22.02 -6.87
N ARG A 41 -16.21 -21.77 -6.10
CA ARG A 41 -16.10 -22.19 -4.71
C ARG A 41 -17.08 -21.41 -3.85
N GLN A 42 -17.96 -22.12 -3.15
CA GLN A 42 -18.87 -21.50 -2.17
C GLN A 42 -18.31 -21.59 -0.75
N PRO A 43 -18.47 -20.55 0.09
CA PRO A 43 -18.06 -20.60 1.49
C PRO A 43 -18.80 -21.70 2.27
N LYS A 44 -18.07 -22.49 3.05
CA LYS A 44 -18.63 -23.62 3.81
C LYS A 44 -19.64 -23.23 4.91
N LYS A 45 -19.71 -21.96 5.34
CA LYS A 45 -20.63 -21.45 6.37
C LYS A 45 -21.26 -20.13 5.91
N MET A 46 -22.38 -20.20 5.21
CA MET A 46 -23.14 -19.03 4.75
C MET A 46 -24.35 -18.70 5.64
N ARG A 47 -24.82 -19.67 6.42
CA ARG A 47 -26.05 -19.56 7.24
C ARG A 47 -25.88 -18.49 8.31
N GLY A 48 -26.78 -17.51 8.37
CA GLY A 48 -26.75 -16.41 9.37
C GLY A 48 -25.96 -15.16 8.98
N ARG A 49 -25.28 -15.12 7.82
CA ARG A 49 -24.57 -13.94 7.37
C ARG A 49 -25.43 -13.07 6.44
N LYS A 50 -25.24 -11.74 6.53
CA LYS A 50 -25.93 -10.78 5.64
C LYS A 50 -25.60 -11.09 4.16
N PRO A 51 -26.53 -10.89 3.21
CA PRO A 51 -26.31 -11.17 1.78
C PRO A 51 -25.10 -10.46 1.17
N SER A 52 -24.78 -9.26 1.66
CA SER A 52 -23.56 -8.50 1.27
C SER A 52 -22.27 -9.22 1.66
N SER A 53 -22.21 -9.76 2.89
CA SER A 53 -21.08 -10.53 3.38
C SER A 53 -20.90 -11.86 2.65
N GLN A 54 -22.02 -12.52 2.28
CA GLN A 54 -21.99 -13.75 1.49
C GLN A 54 -21.42 -13.48 0.09
N ARG A 55 -21.88 -12.43 -0.59
CA ARG A 55 -21.35 -12.01 -1.91
C ARG A 55 -19.88 -11.59 -1.86
N TRP A 56 -19.45 -10.96 -0.78
CA TRP A 56 -18.06 -10.59 -0.57
C TRP A 56 -17.17 -11.84 -0.39
N LEU A 57 -17.57 -12.78 0.48
CA LEU A 57 -16.85 -14.03 0.70
C LEU A 57 -16.73 -14.88 -0.57
N THR A 58 -17.83 -14.99 -1.34
CA THR A 58 -17.82 -15.74 -2.61
C THR A 58 -16.85 -15.10 -3.61
N ARG A 59 -16.82 -13.77 -3.71
CA ARG A 59 -15.84 -13.06 -4.55
C ARG A 59 -14.40 -13.30 -4.08
N GLN A 60 -14.13 -13.22 -2.79
CA GLN A 60 -12.80 -13.46 -2.22
C GLN A 60 -12.30 -14.88 -2.52
N LEU A 61 -13.15 -15.89 -2.36
CA LEU A 61 -12.79 -17.29 -2.61
C LEU A 61 -12.53 -17.61 -4.08
N ASN A 62 -13.10 -16.84 -4.99
CA ASN A 62 -12.99 -17.03 -6.44
C ASN A 62 -12.13 -15.95 -7.11
N ASP A 63 -11.44 -15.13 -6.34
CA ASP A 63 -10.48 -14.15 -6.83
C ASP A 63 -9.17 -14.85 -7.20
N PRO A 64 -8.75 -14.87 -8.47
CA PRO A 64 -7.53 -15.52 -8.89
C PRO A 64 -6.29 -14.95 -8.19
N PHE A 65 -6.29 -13.67 -7.84
CA PHE A 65 -5.19 -13.04 -7.07
C PHE A 65 -5.10 -13.56 -5.64
N VAL A 66 -6.22 -13.94 -5.01
CA VAL A 66 -6.19 -14.60 -3.70
C VAL A 66 -5.58 -16.00 -3.79
N ALA A 67 -5.94 -16.75 -4.83
CA ALA A 67 -5.38 -18.08 -5.07
C ALA A 67 -3.86 -18.00 -5.37
N GLU A 68 -3.46 -17.06 -6.23
CA GLU A 68 -2.06 -16.81 -6.57
C GLU A 68 -1.24 -16.38 -5.34
N ALA A 69 -1.72 -15.40 -4.57
CA ALA A 69 -1.03 -14.97 -3.36
C ALA A 69 -0.83 -16.13 -2.39
N LYS A 70 -1.85 -16.93 -2.17
CA LYS A 70 -1.77 -18.11 -1.31
C LYS A 70 -0.77 -19.16 -1.82
N SER A 71 -0.75 -19.45 -3.12
CA SER A 71 0.17 -20.41 -3.72
C SER A 71 1.63 -19.97 -3.60
N ARG A 72 1.88 -18.66 -3.56
CA ARG A 72 3.21 -18.04 -3.40
C ARG A 72 3.59 -17.76 -1.94
N GLY A 73 2.74 -18.13 -0.97
CA GLY A 73 2.99 -17.91 0.47
C GLY A 73 2.81 -16.46 0.92
N PHE A 74 2.14 -15.62 0.13
CA PHE A 74 1.84 -14.26 0.55
C PHE A 74 0.64 -14.22 1.51
N ARG A 75 0.76 -13.38 2.53
CA ARG A 75 -0.25 -13.18 3.56
C ARG A 75 -1.53 -12.52 3.03
N SER A 76 -1.42 -11.76 1.95
CA SER A 76 -2.57 -11.11 1.29
C SER A 76 -2.34 -10.92 -0.21
N ARG A 77 -3.44 -10.80 -0.97
CA ARG A 77 -3.38 -10.44 -2.39
C ARG A 77 -2.83 -9.03 -2.63
N ALA A 78 -2.80 -8.17 -1.60
CA ALA A 78 -2.22 -6.84 -1.69
C ALA A 78 -0.72 -6.89 -2.02
N ALA A 79 -0.01 -7.97 -1.62
CA ALA A 79 1.37 -8.22 -1.99
C ALA A 79 1.59 -8.17 -3.50
N LEU A 80 0.73 -8.83 -4.28
CA LEU A 80 0.82 -8.84 -5.75
C LEU A 80 0.67 -7.45 -6.37
N LYS A 81 -0.13 -6.58 -5.74
CA LYS A 81 -0.28 -5.19 -6.20
C LYS A 81 1.00 -4.38 -5.99
N LEU A 82 1.63 -4.53 -4.82
CA LEU A 82 2.90 -3.86 -4.56
C LEU A 82 3.99 -4.39 -5.48
N GLU A 83 4.06 -5.70 -5.67
CA GLU A 83 5.00 -6.32 -6.60
C GLU A 83 4.88 -5.76 -8.02
N GLN A 84 3.66 -5.69 -8.57
CA GLN A 84 3.42 -5.10 -9.89
C GLN A 84 3.82 -3.62 -9.99
N MET A 85 3.56 -2.85 -8.92
CA MET A 85 3.99 -1.45 -8.87
C MET A 85 5.51 -1.35 -8.80
N ASP A 86 6.16 -2.16 -7.98
CA ASP A 86 7.61 -2.15 -7.85
C ASP A 86 8.30 -2.63 -9.12
N ASP A 87 7.78 -3.65 -9.78
CA ASP A 87 8.30 -4.11 -11.08
C ASP A 87 8.28 -3.00 -12.14
N ARG A 88 7.27 -2.15 -12.10
CA ARG A 88 7.12 -1.04 -13.05
C ARG A 88 7.94 0.19 -12.68
N TYR A 89 7.99 0.54 -11.40
CA TYR A 89 8.56 1.82 -10.96
C TYR A 89 9.91 1.68 -10.25
N LYS A 90 10.32 0.45 -9.87
CA LYS A 90 11.60 0.14 -9.20
C LYS A 90 11.85 1.01 -7.97
N LEU A 91 10.84 1.07 -7.10
CA LEU A 91 10.85 1.93 -5.91
C LEU A 91 11.66 1.32 -4.76
N LEU A 92 11.53 0.01 -4.57
CA LEU A 92 12.19 -0.74 -3.51
C LEU A 92 13.60 -1.17 -3.96
N LYS A 93 14.60 -0.84 -3.15
CA LYS A 93 16.00 -1.17 -3.45
C LYS A 93 16.70 -1.77 -2.22
N PRO A 94 17.72 -2.60 -2.40
CA PRO A 94 18.50 -3.12 -1.28
C PRO A 94 19.00 -2.03 -0.33
N GLY A 95 18.92 -2.29 0.97
CA GLY A 95 19.39 -1.38 2.02
C GLY A 95 18.43 -0.26 2.42
N MET A 96 17.24 -0.17 1.81
CA MET A 96 16.30 0.88 2.16
C MET A 96 15.65 0.68 3.53
N ALA A 97 15.35 1.81 4.19
CA ALA A 97 14.47 1.89 5.34
C ALA A 97 13.04 2.20 4.86
N ILE A 98 12.09 1.31 5.13
CA ILE A 98 10.70 1.40 4.65
C ILE A 98 9.73 1.32 5.82
N VAL A 99 8.67 2.13 5.77
CA VAL A 99 7.55 2.10 6.71
C VAL A 99 6.29 1.68 5.97
N ASP A 100 5.51 0.75 6.55
CA ASP A 100 4.22 0.27 6.03
C ASP A 100 3.10 0.63 7.02
N LEU A 101 2.24 1.56 6.65
CA LEU A 101 1.11 2.05 7.43
C LEU A 101 -0.15 1.25 7.07
N GLY A 102 -0.76 0.59 8.06
CA GLY A 102 -1.82 -0.39 7.85
C GLY A 102 -1.25 -1.71 7.35
N CYS A 103 -0.19 -2.18 8.00
CA CYS A 103 0.61 -3.30 7.51
C CYS A 103 -0.10 -4.65 7.59
N ALA A 104 -1.10 -4.83 8.47
CA ALA A 104 -1.77 -6.13 8.65
C ALA A 104 -2.44 -6.64 7.36
N PRO A 105 -2.26 -7.91 7.04
CA PRO A 105 -1.55 -9.00 7.70
C PRO A 105 -0.05 -9.12 7.31
N GLY A 106 0.58 -8.13 6.68
CA GLY A 106 2.01 -8.11 6.36
C GLY A 106 2.37 -8.45 4.91
N GLY A 107 1.41 -8.44 4.00
CA GLY A 107 1.67 -8.78 2.59
C GLY A 107 2.63 -7.81 1.89
N TRP A 108 2.55 -6.51 2.17
CA TRP A 108 3.47 -5.53 1.61
C TRP A 108 4.85 -5.61 2.25
N LEU A 109 4.92 -5.87 3.55
CA LEU A 109 6.18 -6.11 4.24
C LEU A 109 6.95 -7.32 3.69
N GLN A 110 6.26 -8.39 3.26
CA GLN A 110 6.91 -9.53 2.61
C GLN A 110 7.61 -9.12 1.30
N ILE A 111 6.96 -8.32 0.46
CA ILE A 111 7.54 -7.80 -0.78
C ILE A 111 8.70 -6.85 -0.48
N ALA A 112 8.53 -5.94 0.49
CA ALA A 112 9.59 -5.02 0.88
C ALA A 112 10.81 -5.77 1.43
N ALA A 113 10.62 -6.81 2.24
CA ALA A 113 11.69 -7.64 2.77
C ALA A 113 12.51 -8.31 1.66
N ASP A 114 11.85 -8.87 0.66
CA ASP A 114 12.54 -9.48 -0.49
C ASP A 114 13.28 -8.42 -1.33
N ARG A 115 12.61 -7.35 -1.73
CA ARG A 115 13.16 -6.32 -2.62
C ARG A 115 14.27 -5.50 -1.97
N CYS A 116 14.13 -5.17 -0.68
CA CYS A 116 15.14 -4.44 0.06
C CYS A 116 16.28 -5.34 0.57
N LYS A 117 16.22 -6.66 0.36
CA LYS A 117 17.21 -7.63 0.81
C LYS A 117 17.42 -7.57 2.32
N LEU A 118 16.31 -7.64 3.07
CA LEU A 118 16.32 -7.64 4.54
C LEU A 118 17.27 -8.73 5.06
N GLY A 119 18.01 -8.41 6.12
CA GLY A 119 19.00 -9.31 6.73
C GLY A 119 20.37 -9.34 6.07
N SER A 120 20.53 -8.87 4.81
CA SER A 120 21.82 -8.90 4.10
C SER A 120 22.33 -7.54 3.62
N SER A 121 21.47 -6.51 3.58
CA SER A 121 21.78 -5.21 2.99
C SER A 121 21.78 -4.04 3.97
N GLY A 122 21.46 -4.30 5.25
CA GLY A 122 21.25 -3.24 6.24
C GLY A 122 19.88 -2.56 6.13
N ALA A 123 18.96 -3.11 5.33
CA ALA A 123 17.59 -2.62 5.23
C ALA A 123 16.88 -2.65 6.59
N LYS A 124 15.99 -1.69 6.80
CA LYS A 124 15.14 -1.60 8.00
C LYS A 124 13.69 -1.52 7.58
N LEU A 125 12.87 -2.40 8.10
CA LEU A 125 11.44 -2.43 7.78
C LEU A 125 10.63 -2.28 9.05
N VAL A 126 9.68 -1.37 9.01
CA VAL A 126 8.77 -1.07 10.11
C VAL A 126 7.34 -1.17 9.62
N GLY A 127 6.49 -1.90 10.33
CA GLY A 127 5.05 -1.95 10.11
C GLY A 127 4.30 -1.29 11.26
N ILE A 128 3.20 -0.61 10.96
CA ILE A 128 2.26 -0.06 11.95
C ILE A 128 0.86 -0.49 11.57
N ASP A 129 0.11 -1.02 12.54
CA ASP A 129 -1.31 -1.31 12.38
C ASP A 129 -2.03 -1.26 13.73
N LEU A 130 -3.33 -1.00 13.72
CA LEU A 130 -4.20 -1.16 14.90
C LEU A 130 -4.42 -2.62 15.27
N LEU A 131 -4.22 -3.52 14.32
CA LEU A 131 -4.38 -4.96 14.46
C LEU A 131 -3.03 -5.64 14.65
N GLU A 132 -3.02 -6.66 15.49
CA GLU A 132 -1.87 -7.56 15.60
C GLU A 132 -1.57 -8.21 14.25
N THR A 133 -0.30 -8.34 13.95
CA THR A 133 0.20 -8.96 12.73
C THR A 133 1.21 -10.03 13.10
N ASP A 134 1.14 -11.18 12.46
CA ASP A 134 2.13 -12.24 12.65
C ASP A 134 3.54 -11.72 12.43
N VAL A 135 4.47 -12.20 13.24
CA VAL A 135 5.89 -11.83 13.15
C VAL A 135 6.43 -12.10 11.74
N LEU A 136 7.22 -11.17 11.25
CA LEU A 136 8.03 -11.34 10.04
C LEU A 136 9.48 -11.09 10.42
N ASP A 137 10.34 -12.08 10.22
CA ASP A 137 11.72 -12.05 10.68
C ASP A 137 12.47 -10.80 10.20
N GLY A 138 13.08 -10.09 11.14
CA GLY A 138 13.84 -8.87 10.88
C GLY A 138 12.98 -7.61 10.63
N VAL A 139 11.65 -7.70 10.70
CA VAL A 139 10.74 -6.57 10.59
C VAL A 139 10.27 -6.16 11.99
N GLU A 140 10.32 -4.88 12.29
CA GLU A 140 9.75 -4.33 13.52
C GLU A 140 8.29 -3.93 13.28
N ILE A 141 7.36 -4.48 14.07
CA ILE A 141 5.93 -4.24 13.92
C ILE A 141 5.39 -3.60 15.20
N PHE A 142 4.76 -2.43 15.06
CA PHE A 142 4.10 -1.71 16.13
C PHE A 142 2.59 -1.84 16.02
N VAL A 143 1.96 -2.26 17.12
CA VAL A 143 0.51 -2.19 17.26
C VAL A 143 0.17 -0.85 17.89
N GLY A 144 -0.62 -0.02 17.18
CA GLY A 144 -1.01 1.31 17.64
C GLY A 144 -1.49 2.22 16.51
N ASP A 145 -1.86 3.43 16.89
CA ASP A 145 -2.31 4.46 15.96
C ASP A 145 -1.11 5.26 15.44
N MET A 146 -0.97 5.35 14.13
CA MET A 146 0.10 6.12 13.49
C MET A 146 -0.02 7.63 13.73
N THR A 147 -1.18 8.12 14.16
CA THR A 147 -1.41 9.54 14.46
C THR A 147 -0.93 9.96 15.85
N GLU A 148 -0.57 9.00 16.70
CA GLU A 148 0.00 9.26 18.02
C GLU A 148 1.44 9.78 17.89
N PRO A 149 1.82 10.90 18.55
CA PRO A 149 3.17 11.48 18.45
C PRO A 149 4.27 10.49 18.85
N GLU A 150 4.02 9.68 19.87
CA GLU A 150 4.96 8.65 20.36
C GLU A 150 5.24 7.59 19.30
N MET A 151 4.27 7.30 18.43
CA MET A 151 4.45 6.35 17.33
C MET A 151 5.44 6.88 16.30
N LEU A 152 5.38 8.18 15.99
CA LEU A 152 6.31 8.81 15.07
C LEU A 152 7.77 8.69 15.57
N ASP A 153 8.01 8.93 16.85
CA ASP A 153 9.34 8.82 17.46
C ASP A 153 9.84 7.38 17.48
N ARG A 154 8.97 6.42 17.81
CA ARG A 154 9.31 4.99 17.74
C ARG A 154 9.75 4.58 16.34
N VAL A 155 9.02 5.01 15.32
CA VAL A 155 9.37 4.73 13.93
C VAL A 155 10.70 5.35 13.54
N ARG A 156 10.94 6.61 13.90
CA ARG A 156 12.23 7.28 13.64
C ARG A 156 13.40 6.52 14.23
N ILE A 157 13.26 6.01 15.46
CA ILE A 157 14.29 5.18 16.11
C ILE A 157 14.49 3.89 15.33
N ALA A 158 13.41 3.17 15.01
CA ALA A 158 13.46 1.88 14.34
C ALA A 158 14.07 1.95 12.93
N VAL A 159 13.72 2.98 12.15
CA VAL A 159 14.33 3.18 10.82
C VAL A 159 15.73 3.79 10.86
N GLY A 160 16.20 4.26 12.04
CA GLY A 160 17.50 4.89 12.22
C GLY A 160 17.55 6.33 11.72
N GLY A 161 16.48 7.08 11.91
CA GLY A 161 16.35 8.50 11.60
C GLY A 161 15.24 8.79 10.58
N ARG A 162 15.50 8.57 9.30
CA ARG A 162 14.52 8.84 8.22
C ARG A 162 14.35 7.65 7.30
N ALA A 163 13.15 7.53 6.73
CA ALA A 163 12.77 6.45 5.82
C ALA A 163 13.02 6.82 4.35
N HIS A 164 13.38 5.84 3.55
CA HIS A 164 13.48 5.97 2.08
C HIS A 164 12.12 5.83 1.41
N GLY A 165 11.19 5.13 2.04
CA GLY A 165 9.84 4.95 1.53
C GLY A 165 8.80 4.79 2.63
N VAL A 166 7.62 5.35 2.40
CA VAL A 166 6.43 5.12 3.20
C VAL A 166 5.36 4.55 2.30
N MET A 167 4.76 3.47 2.72
CA MET A 167 3.69 2.78 2.01
C MET A 167 2.43 2.79 2.88
N SER A 168 1.25 2.92 2.27
CA SER A 168 -0.02 2.93 2.98
C SER A 168 -1.12 2.24 2.17
N ASP A 169 -1.57 1.07 2.64
CA ASP A 169 -2.79 0.41 2.12
C ASP A 169 -3.98 0.55 3.09
N LEU A 170 -3.95 1.60 3.90
CA LEU A 170 -5.00 1.91 4.87
C LEU A 170 -6.37 1.95 4.21
N ALA A 171 -7.34 1.35 4.85
CA ALA A 171 -8.73 1.36 4.44
C ALA A 171 -9.64 1.55 5.64
N ALA A 172 -10.46 2.59 5.62
CA ALA A 172 -11.51 2.73 6.61
C ALA A 172 -12.50 1.56 6.51
N ALA A 173 -13.00 1.11 7.66
CA ALA A 173 -14.11 0.17 7.70
C ALA A 173 -15.31 0.75 6.94
N THR A 174 -15.79 0.04 5.92
CA THR A 174 -16.88 0.50 5.07
C THR A 174 -18.20 0.48 5.84
N THR A 175 -18.89 1.62 5.87
CA THR A 175 -20.24 1.74 6.43
C THR A 175 -21.32 1.34 5.41
N GLY A 176 -20.97 1.35 4.12
CA GLY A 176 -21.89 1.20 2.99
C GLY A 176 -22.47 2.54 2.52
N HIS A 177 -22.25 3.63 3.24
CA HIS A 177 -22.61 4.99 2.82
C HIS A 177 -21.43 5.65 2.11
N ARG A 178 -21.52 5.75 0.78
CA ARG A 178 -20.39 6.19 -0.07
C ARG A 178 -19.75 7.53 0.34
N PRO A 179 -20.51 8.60 0.65
CA PRO A 179 -19.89 9.85 1.08
C PRO A 179 -19.09 9.71 2.37
N THR A 180 -19.62 9.00 3.38
CA THR A 180 -18.93 8.75 4.64
C THR A 180 -17.67 7.92 4.45
N ASP A 181 -17.75 6.85 3.65
CA ASP A 181 -16.62 5.98 3.36
C ASP A 181 -15.52 6.74 2.58
N HIS A 182 -15.91 7.66 1.70
CA HIS A 182 -14.99 8.54 0.98
C HIS A 182 -14.27 9.50 1.94
N LEU A 183 -15.00 10.23 2.78
CA LEU A 183 -14.42 11.14 3.76
C LEU A 183 -13.44 10.44 4.71
N ARG A 184 -13.80 9.27 5.23
CA ARG A 184 -12.92 8.48 6.11
C ARG A 184 -11.64 8.06 5.40
N THR A 185 -11.73 7.65 4.14
CA THR A 185 -10.55 7.23 3.39
C THR A 185 -9.66 8.43 3.03
N THR A 186 -10.25 9.59 2.74
CA THR A 186 -9.51 10.83 2.53
C THR A 186 -8.76 11.24 3.80
N ALA A 187 -9.41 11.20 4.96
CA ALA A 187 -8.76 11.52 6.24
C ALA A 187 -7.58 10.57 6.55
N LEU A 188 -7.72 9.26 6.25
CA LEU A 188 -6.60 8.33 6.40
C LEU A 188 -5.45 8.61 5.43
N LEU A 189 -5.76 9.04 4.21
CA LEU A 189 -4.74 9.44 3.23
C LEU A 189 -4.00 10.70 3.69
N GLU A 190 -4.72 11.69 4.22
CA GLU A 190 -4.15 12.92 4.79
C GLU A 190 -3.23 12.60 5.95
N ALA A 191 -3.68 11.82 6.93
CA ALA A 191 -2.86 11.39 8.07
C ALA A 191 -1.61 10.60 7.64
N ALA A 192 -1.74 9.71 6.65
CA ALA A 192 -0.61 8.97 6.12
C ALA A 192 0.38 9.88 5.37
N LEU A 193 -0.12 10.93 4.70
CA LEU A 193 0.70 11.93 4.02
C LEU A 193 1.47 12.78 5.02
N ASP A 194 0.81 13.28 6.07
CA ASP A 194 1.45 14.07 7.12
C ASP A 194 2.56 13.25 7.79
N PHE A 195 2.28 12.00 8.14
CA PHE A 195 3.29 11.07 8.66
C PHE A 195 4.46 10.90 7.69
N ALA A 196 4.18 10.70 6.40
CA ALA A 196 5.23 10.50 5.39
C ALA A 196 6.12 11.74 5.24
N LEU A 197 5.56 12.95 5.27
CA LEU A 197 6.32 14.19 5.19
C LEU A 197 7.28 14.37 6.37
N GLU A 198 6.91 13.87 7.55
CA GLU A 198 7.71 13.93 8.77
C GLU A 198 8.91 12.96 8.76
N VAL A 199 8.76 11.78 8.14
CA VAL A 199 9.77 10.72 8.23
C VAL A 199 10.60 10.52 6.96
N LEU A 200 10.13 10.95 5.78
CA LEU A 200 10.83 10.70 4.51
C LEU A 200 12.10 11.52 4.37
N ILE A 201 13.14 10.88 3.81
CA ILE A 201 14.31 11.59 3.26
C ILE A 201 13.93 12.42 2.03
N GLU A 202 14.81 13.32 1.59
CA GLU A 202 14.76 13.86 0.22
C GLU A 202 14.93 12.69 -0.78
N ASP A 203 14.24 12.76 -1.92
CA ASP A 203 14.11 11.67 -2.90
C ASP A 203 13.40 10.40 -2.41
N GLY A 204 12.85 10.42 -1.20
CA GLY A 204 12.01 9.34 -0.70
C GLY A 204 10.73 9.19 -1.52
N PHE A 205 10.10 8.02 -1.42
CA PHE A 205 8.83 7.77 -2.10
C PHE A 205 7.68 7.56 -1.11
N PHE A 206 6.48 7.90 -1.55
CA PHE A 206 5.23 7.61 -0.85
C PHE A 206 4.28 6.85 -1.76
N ILE A 207 3.74 5.73 -1.29
CA ILE A 207 2.68 4.98 -1.96
C ILE A 207 1.46 4.99 -1.05
N ALA A 208 0.32 5.45 -1.55
CA ALA A 208 -0.90 5.41 -0.77
C ALA A 208 -2.09 4.91 -1.60
N LYS A 209 -3.02 4.28 -0.89
CA LYS A 209 -4.31 3.92 -1.44
C LYS A 209 -5.19 5.15 -1.54
N CYS A 210 -5.81 5.36 -2.70
CA CYS A 210 -6.87 6.33 -2.88
C CYS A 210 -8.05 5.71 -3.63
N PHE A 211 -9.25 6.22 -3.41
CA PHE A 211 -10.41 5.81 -4.19
C PHE A 211 -10.52 6.63 -5.49
N ARG A 212 -11.14 6.02 -6.50
CA ARG A 212 -11.44 6.69 -7.77
C ARG A 212 -12.50 7.78 -7.54
N GLY A 213 -12.14 9.00 -7.76
CA GLY A 213 -12.94 10.20 -7.47
C GLY A 213 -12.04 11.30 -6.98
N GLY A 214 -10.78 10.96 -6.75
CA GLY A 214 -9.72 11.87 -6.39
C GLY A 214 -9.49 11.93 -4.88
N ALA A 215 -8.22 12.07 -4.50
CA ALA A 215 -7.92 12.87 -3.34
C ALA A 215 -8.62 14.21 -3.54
N GLU A 216 -9.20 14.76 -2.49
CA GLU A 216 -9.73 16.12 -2.57
C GLU A 216 -8.65 17.04 -3.15
N ARG A 217 -9.06 18.10 -3.81
CA ARG A 217 -8.13 19.00 -4.49
C ARG A 217 -7.02 19.50 -3.55
N SER A 218 -7.34 19.70 -2.27
CA SER A 218 -6.38 20.04 -1.22
C SER A 218 -5.26 19.04 -1.04
N VAL A 219 -5.57 17.73 -0.97
CA VAL A 219 -4.57 16.67 -0.84
C VAL A 219 -3.68 16.62 -2.08
N LEU A 220 -4.26 16.76 -3.27
CA LEU A 220 -3.49 16.77 -4.51
C LEU A 220 -2.53 17.96 -4.58
N GLU A 221 -2.97 19.15 -4.13
CA GLU A 221 -2.13 20.36 -4.04
C GLU A 221 -0.95 20.13 -3.08
N ILE A 222 -1.18 19.54 -1.90
CA ILE A 222 -0.12 19.20 -0.94
C ILE A 222 0.86 18.19 -1.56
N LEU A 223 0.35 17.16 -2.23
CA LEU A 223 1.19 16.17 -2.91
C LEU A 223 2.06 16.80 -3.98
N GLN A 224 1.49 17.67 -4.82
CA GLN A 224 2.22 18.36 -5.90
C GLN A 224 3.25 19.37 -5.37
N ALA A 225 2.99 19.97 -4.21
CA ALA A 225 3.93 20.87 -3.56
C ALA A 225 5.16 20.15 -3.00
N ASN A 226 4.99 18.93 -2.48
CA ASN A 226 6.03 18.19 -1.76
C ASN A 226 6.73 17.11 -2.57
N PHE A 227 6.11 16.61 -3.66
CA PHE A 227 6.67 15.52 -4.46
C PHE A 227 6.94 15.95 -5.89
N ALA A 228 8.09 15.55 -6.43
CA ALA A 228 8.47 15.85 -7.82
C ALA A 228 7.56 15.16 -8.85
N THR A 229 7.03 14.02 -8.48
CA THR A 229 6.16 13.23 -9.36
C THR A 229 4.99 12.68 -8.56
N VAL A 230 3.78 12.87 -9.06
CA VAL A 230 2.55 12.28 -8.51
C VAL A 230 1.87 11.48 -9.62
N ARG A 231 1.60 10.19 -9.39
CA ARG A 231 1.01 9.29 -10.38
C ARG A 231 -0.10 8.46 -9.78
N HIS A 232 -1.25 8.42 -10.43
CA HIS A 232 -2.30 7.47 -10.12
C HIS A 232 -2.07 6.16 -10.88
N VAL A 233 -1.97 5.08 -10.13
CA VAL A 233 -1.67 3.75 -10.66
C VAL A 233 -2.81 2.81 -10.33
N LYS A 234 -3.23 2.04 -11.31
CA LYS A 234 -4.13 0.90 -11.14
C LYS A 234 -3.31 -0.35 -11.35
N PRO A 235 -2.90 -1.05 -10.27
CA PRO A 235 -2.21 -2.33 -10.36
C PRO A 235 -3.15 -3.44 -10.82
#